data_0dca2003d53d104de6174d4fda9f77e7
#
_entry.id   0dca2003d53d104de6174d4fda9f77e7
#
_cell.length_a   1.000
_cell.length_b   1.000
_cell.length_c   1.000
_cell.angle_alpha   90.00
_cell.angle_beta   90.00
_cell.angle_gamma   90.00
#
_symmetry.space_group_name_H-M   'P 1'
#
loop_
_entity.id
_entity.type
_entity.pdbx_description
1 polymer ?
#
loop_
_entity_poly.entity_id
_entity_poly.type
_entity_poly.pdbx_seq_one_letter_code
_entity_poly.pdbx_strand_id
1 'polypeptide(L)'
;MLITINNSHYEIIAEHGDGFNEEAFKSRFSEILNRYDYILGDWGYGQLRLKGFFDDQNQKASYDNKISTIKEYLYEYCNFGCSYFILRKIKK
;
A
#
# COMPACT_ATOMS: atom_id res chain seq x y z
N MET A 1 -5.67 13.11 2.47
CA MET A 1 -6.67 12.37 3.25
C MET A 1 -5.97 11.44 4.23
N LEU A 2 -6.37 11.49 5.48
CA LEU A 2 -5.80 10.63 6.51
C LEU A 2 -6.74 9.49 6.85
N ILE A 3 -6.16 8.33 7.03
CA ILE A 3 -6.90 7.13 7.39
C ILE A 3 -6.35 6.61 8.70
N THR A 4 -7.23 6.30 9.65
CA THR A 4 -6.84 5.75 10.94
C THR A 4 -7.33 4.32 11.04
N ILE A 5 -6.42 3.41 11.37
CA ILE A 5 -6.78 2.02 11.61
C ILE A 5 -5.83 1.44 12.67
N ASN A 6 -6.39 0.81 13.71
CA ASN A 6 -5.61 0.18 14.78
C ASN A 6 -4.57 1.12 15.39
N ASN A 7 -4.96 2.36 15.67
CA ASN A 7 -4.09 3.39 16.25
C ASN A 7 -2.95 3.84 15.35
N SER A 8 -2.98 3.44 14.09
CA SER A 8 -2.02 3.89 13.09
C SER A 8 -2.69 4.86 12.14
N HIS A 9 -1.91 5.80 11.64
CA HIS A 9 -2.40 6.81 10.70
C HIS A 9 -1.66 6.65 9.39
N TYR A 10 -2.40 6.75 8.30
CA TYR A 10 -1.87 6.64 6.95
C TYR A 10 -2.35 7.79 6.11
N GLU A 11 -1.57 8.15 5.13
CA GLU A 11 -1.92 9.21 4.19
C GLU A 11 -1.87 8.65 2.77
N ILE A 12 -2.88 8.98 1.95
CA ILE A 12 -2.89 8.56 0.55
C ILE A 12 -1.92 9.46 -0.21
N ILE A 13 -0.87 8.87 -0.78
CA ILE A 13 0.12 9.63 -1.54
C ILE A 13 -0.01 9.41 -3.05
N ALA A 14 -0.75 8.40 -3.47
CA ALA A 14 -1.03 8.17 -4.88
C ALA A 14 -2.30 7.34 -5.00
N GLU A 15 -3.06 7.60 -6.05
CA GLU A 15 -4.29 6.85 -6.33
C GLU A 15 -4.53 6.87 -7.82
N HIS A 16 -4.96 5.75 -8.38
CA HIS A 16 -5.29 5.62 -9.78
C HIS A 16 -6.61 4.88 -9.92
N GLY A 17 -7.53 5.44 -10.71
CA GLY A 17 -8.78 4.77 -11.03
C GLY A 17 -9.70 4.54 -9.86
N ASP A 18 -9.84 5.52 -8.95
CA ASP A 18 -10.69 5.39 -7.77
C ASP A 18 -10.37 4.13 -6.96
N GLY A 19 -9.07 3.82 -6.84
CA GLY A 19 -8.63 2.58 -6.21
C GLY A 19 -8.89 2.51 -4.72
N PHE A 20 -8.94 3.64 -4.02
CA PHE A 20 -9.08 3.60 -2.58
C PHE A 20 -10.55 3.43 -2.17
N ASN A 21 -10.79 2.43 -1.32
CA ASN A 21 -12.08 2.20 -0.70
C ASN A 21 -11.78 1.92 0.77
N GLU A 22 -12.18 2.82 1.65
CA GLU A 22 -11.84 2.72 3.05
C GLU A 22 -12.37 1.44 3.69
N GLU A 23 -13.59 1.07 3.36
CA GLU A 23 -14.21 -0.13 3.92
C GLU A 23 -13.47 -1.39 3.47
N ALA A 24 -13.15 -1.48 2.20
CA ALA A 24 -12.39 -2.62 1.69
C ALA A 24 -10.99 -2.66 2.30
N PHE A 25 -10.35 -1.49 2.44
CA PHE A 25 -9.03 -1.42 3.06
C PHE A 25 -9.08 -1.94 4.49
N LYS A 26 -10.03 -1.49 5.28
CA LYS A 26 -10.15 -1.92 6.67
C LYS A 26 -10.45 -3.41 6.77
N SER A 27 -11.25 -3.92 5.84
CA SER A 27 -11.59 -5.34 5.80
C SER A 27 -10.38 -6.23 5.50
N ARG A 28 -9.47 -5.74 4.68
CA ARG A 28 -8.30 -6.51 4.27
C ARG A 28 -7.07 -6.23 5.11
N PHE A 29 -7.10 -5.18 5.92
CA PHE A 29 -5.95 -4.80 6.72
C PHE A 29 -5.61 -5.87 7.75
N SER A 30 -4.33 -6.16 7.90
CA SER A 30 -3.81 -7.07 8.91
C SER A 30 -2.76 -6.33 9.73
N GLU A 31 -2.68 -6.64 11.02
CA GLU A 31 -1.70 -5.99 11.88
C GLU A 31 -0.26 -6.17 11.41
N ILE A 32 0.00 -7.24 10.66
CA ILE A 32 1.34 -7.45 10.11
C ILE A 32 1.75 -6.31 9.19
N LEU A 33 0.77 -5.61 8.58
CA LEU A 33 1.06 -4.49 7.69
C LEU A 33 1.54 -3.26 8.44
N ASN A 34 1.32 -3.18 9.75
CA ASN A 34 1.80 -2.06 10.55
C ASN A 34 3.32 -1.95 10.61
N ARG A 35 4.02 -3.02 10.30
CA ARG A 35 5.48 -3.02 10.32
C ARG A 35 6.09 -2.29 9.12
N TYR A 36 5.29 -2.06 8.09
CA TYR A 36 5.78 -1.46 6.85
C TYR A 36 5.58 0.04 6.84
N ASP A 37 6.42 0.73 6.07
CA ASP A 37 6.34 2.18 5.95
C ASP A 37 5.29 2.62 4.94
N TYR A 38 4.98 1.75 3.97
CA TYR A 38 4.03 2.03 2.90
C TYR A 38 3.15 0.81 2.68
N ILE A 39 1.92 1.06 2.22
CA ILE A 39 1.01 -0.01 1.82
C ILE A 39 0.50 0.30 0.43
N LEU A 40 0.67 -0.66 -0.48
CA LEU A 40 0.09 -0.61 -1.81
C LEU A 40 -1.18 -1.44 -1.81
N GLY A 41 -2.28 -0.85 -2.27
CA GLY A 41 -3.51 -1.61 -2.51
C GLY A 41 -3.77 -1.63 -4.00
N ASP A 42 -4.00 -2.82 -4.56
CA ASP A 42 -4.37 -2.93 -5.96
C ASP A 42 -5.56 -3.88 -6.11
N TRP A 43 -6.38 -3.59 -7.12
CA TRP A 43 -7.57 -4.39 -7.37
C TRP A 43 -7.30 -5.39 -8.48
N GLY A 44 -7.52 -6.66 -8.20
CA GLY A 44 -7.40 -7.72 -9.18
C GLY A 44 -8.56 -8.68 -9.04
N TYR A 45 -9.21 -8.97 -10.14
CA TYR A 45 -10.35 -9.90 -10.17
C TYR A 45 -11.45 -9.55 -9.17
N GLY A 46 -11.69 -8.24 -9.01
CA GLY A 46 -12.74 -7.76 -8.11
C GLY A 46 -12.37 -7.80 -6.64
N GLN A 47 -11.11 -8.06 -6.32
CA GLN A 47 -10.66 -8.12 -4.94
C GLN A 47 -9.52 -7.16 -4.69
N LEU A 48 -9.53 -6.55 -3.51
CA LEU A 48 -8.45 -5.69 -3.08
C LEU A 48 -7.33 -6.54 -2.48
N ARG A 49 -6.10 -6.29 -2.94
CA ARG A 49 -4.90 -6.93 -2.39
C ARG A 49 -4.03 -5.84 -1.77
N LEU A 50 -3.47 -6.14 -0.61
CA LEU A 50 -2.60 -5.21 0.09
C LEU A 50 -1.20 -5.79 0.19
N LYS A 51 -0.20 -4.95 -0.05
CA LYS A 51 1.20 -5.34 0.07
C LYS A 51 1.97 -4.22 0.77
N GLY A 52 2.79 -4.62 1.75
CA GLY A 52 3.61 -3.67 2.48
C GLY A 52 4.95 -3.44 1.80
N PHE A 53 5.44 -2.20 1.89
CA PHE A 53 6.77 -1.82 1.40
C PHE A 53 7.48 -1.04 2.49
N PHE A 54 8.80 -1.16 2.51
CA PHE A 54 9.64 -0.38 3.42
C PHE A 54 10.25 0.81 2.69
N ASP A 55 10.52 1.87 3.45
CA ASP A 55 11.36 2.94 2.94
C ASP A 55 12.71 2.33 2.53
N ASP A 56 13.31 2.87 1.47
CA ASP A 56 14.58 2.32 0.96
C ASP A 56 15.70 2.35 2.00
N GLN A 57 15.62 3.27 2.95
CA GLN A 57 16.63 3.39 4.00
C GLN A 57 16.36 2.51 5.21
N ASN A 58 15.23 1.82 5.25
CA ASN A 58 14.90 0.96 6.36
C ASN A 58 15.77 -0.29 6.33
N GLN A 59 16.39 -0.62 7.47
CA GLN A 59 17.27 -1.77 7.56
C GLN A 59 16.56 -3.09 7.29
N LYS A 60 15.26 -3.12 7.47
CA LYS A 60 14.45 -4.31 7.21
C LYS A 60 14.10 -4.48 5.74
N ALA A 61 14.41 -3.49 4.91
CA ALA A 61 14.07 -3.54 3.49
C ALA A 61 14.94 -4.54 2.77
N SER A 62 14.32 -5.31 1.87
CA SER A 62 15.02 -6.16 0.93
C SER A 62 14.72 -5.66 -0.48
N TYR A 63 15.39 -6.23 -1.47
CA TYR A 63 15.27 -5.72 -2.84
C TYR A 63 13.81 -5.63 -3.30
N ASP A 64 13.00 -6.63 -2.99
CA ASP A 64 11.65 -6.73 -3.52
C ASP A 64 10.58 -6.03 -2.67
N ASN A 65 10.96 -5.41 -1.54
CA ASN A 65 10.00 -4.68 -0.72
C ASN A 65 10.40 -3.25 -0.43
N LYS A 66 11.38 -2.70 -1.17
CA LYS A 66 11.70 -1.28 -1.09
C LYS A 66 10.65 -0.48 -1.84
N ILE A 67 10.29 0.68 -1.31
CA ILE A 67 9.28 1.51 -1.97
C ILE A 67 9.70 1.91 -3.39
N SER A 68 11.00 2.02 -3.64
CA SER A 68 11.48 2.37 -4.98
C SER A 68 11.18 1.29 -6.02
N THR A 69 10.85 0.07 -5.60
CA THR A 69 10.52 -1.01 -6.53
C THR A 69 9.02 -1.08 -6.86
N ILE A 70 8.22 -0.16 -6.33
CA ILE A 70 6.78 -0.24 -6.48
C ILE A 70 6.33 -0.13 -7.94
N LYS A 71 7.05 0.63 -8.76
CA LYS A 71 6.72 0.74 -10.17
C LYS A 71 6.89 -0.59 -10.90
N GLU A 72 7.95 -1.32 -10.57
CA GLU A 72 8.16 -2.64 -11.15
C GLU A 72 7.06 -3.60 -10.74
N TYR A 73 6.66 -3.53 -9.46
CA TYR A 73 5.57 -4.34 -8.97
C TYR A 73 4.27 -4.05 -9.72
N LEU A 74 3.95 -2.77 -9.89
CA LEU A 74 2.74 -2.37 -10.60
C LEU A 74 2.77 -2.79 -12.06
N TYR A 75 3.93 -2.70 -12.70
CA TYR A 75 4.06 -3.12 -14.07
C TYR A 75 3.82 -4.63 -14.20
N GLU A 76 4.39 -5.41 -13.29
CA GLU A 76 4.34 -6.86 -13.37
C GLU A 76 2.98 -7.43 -12.98
N TYR A 77 2.38 -6.90 -11.92
CA TYR A 77 1.17 -7.49 -11.35
C TYR A 77 -0.13 -6.74 -11.67
N CYS A 78 0.00 -5.50 -12.07
CA CYS A 78 -1.15 -4.64 -12.34
C CYS A 78 -1.13 -4.11 -13.77
N ASN A 79 0.04 -4.13 -14.40
CA ASN A 79 0.27 -3.64 -15.76
C ASN A 79 -0.24 -2.20 -15.93
N PHE A 80 -0.27 -1.44 -14.82
CA PHE A 80 -0.76 -0.05 -14.77
C PHE A 80 -2.21 0.12 -15.24
N GLY A 81 -2.92 -0.97 -15.51
CA GLY A 81 -4.31 -0.89 -15.96
C GLY A 81 -5.33 -1.13 -14.87
N CYS A 82 -4.91 -1.54 -13.69
CA CYS A 82 -5.82 -1.77 -12.58
C CYS A 82 -5.93 -0.50 -11.72
N SER A 83 -6.97 -0.45 -10.88
CA SER A 83 -7.08 0.59 -9.88
C SER A 83 -6.14 0.29 -8.72
N TYR A 84 -5.47 1.30 -8.22
CA TYR A 84 -4.55 1.11 -7.09
C TYR A 84 -4.44 2.38 -6.27
N PHE A 85 -3.87 2.24 -5.08
CA PHE A 85 -3.55 3.38 -4.22
C PHE A 85 -2.30 3.04 -3.41
N ILE A 86 -1.61 4.09 -2.97
CA ILE A 86 -0.42 3.94 -2.14
C ILE A 86 -0.61 4.79 -0.89
N LEU A 87 -0.42 4.16 0.25
CA LEU A 87 -0.51 4.81 1.56
C LEU A 87 0.86 4.90 2.19
N ARG A 88 1.13 6.03 2.84
CA ARG A 88 2.34 6.21 3.63
C ARG A 88 1.95 6.26 5.10
N LYS A 89 2.64 5.47 5.93
CA LYS A 89 2.40 5.49 7.36
C LYS A 89 2.94 6.78 7.95
N ILE A 90 2.12 7.44 8.74
CA ILE A 90 2.51 8.66 9.44
C ILE A 90 3.13 8.25 10.76
N LYS A 91 4.38 8.65 10.98
CA LYS A 91 5.09 8.40 12.22
C LYS A 91 4.97 9.61 13.10
N LYS A 92 4.76 9.38 14.38
CA LYS A 92 4.74 10.45 15.36
C LYS A 92 6.07 10.58 16.06
#